data_f5b831c22d4b96621ee12797a43bac61
#
_entry.id   f5b831c22d4b96621ee12797a43bac61
#
_cell.length_a   1.000
_cell.length_b   1.000
_cell.length_c   1.000
_cell.angle_alpha   90.00
_cell.angle_beta   90.00
_cell.angle_gamma   90.00
#
_symmetry.space_group_name_H-M   'P 1'
#
loop_
_entity.id
_entity.type
_entity.pdbx_description
1 polymer ?
#
loop_
_entity_poly.entity_id
_entity_poly.type
_entity_poly.pdbx_seq_one_letter_code
_entity_poly.pdbx_strand_id
1 'polypeptide(L)'
;AVRLFESGYFQRVNELRFKRLLRKMENHVILCGYGRVGQEISNQIKTQNIPIIVVESDEDRKKIAEENGLEVLCADATLDETLKLAGLEKCKSLVVTLPNDAANLYVVLSAKGIRSSIRVIARAGTEEAASKLRLAGASIVVSPYIAAGRAMASMALRPIAIDFLDLLAGSECEIEEFELSNDISLFETAEKRSL
;
A
#
# COMPACT_ATOMS: atom_id res chain seq x y z
N ALA A 1 41.60 -4.86 4.85
CA ALA A 1 41.16 -6.28 4.80
C ALA A 1 40.06 -6.57 5.84
N VAL A 2 40.13 -6.01 7.06
CA VAL A 2 39.17 -6.28 8.16
C VAL A 2 37.77 -5.76 7.85
N ARG A 3 37.58 -4.58 7.22
CA ARG A 3 36.30 -3.99 6.88
C ARG A 3 35.45 -4.79 5.86
N LEU A 4 36.09 -5.59 4.99
CA LEU A 4 35.40 -6.42 3.99
C LEU A 4 34.82 -7.71 4.58
N PHE A 5 35.43 -8.23 5.64
CA PHE A 5 34.95 -9.41 6.37
C PHE A 5 33.74 -9.08 7.26
N GLU A 6 33.74 -7.89 7.87
CA GLU A 6 32.62 -7.46 8.71
C GLU A 6 31.35 -7.25 7.91
N SER A 7 31.39 -6.67 6.70
CA SER A 7 30.22 -6.45 5.88
C SER A 7 29.50 -7.75 5.45
N GLY A 8 30.24 -8.78 5.07
CA GLY A 8 29.68 -10.07 4.68
C GLY A 8 29.09 -10.87 5.84
N TYR A 9 29.68 -10.77 7.04
CA TYR A 9 29.17 -11.42 8.23
C TYR A 9 27.87 -10.76 8.72
N PHE A 10 27.83 -9.44 8.79
CA PHE A 10 26.64 -8.69 9.18
C PHE A 10 25.47 -8.89 8.20
N GLN A 11 25.72 -8.95 6.89
CA GLN A 11 24.69 -9.26 5.91
C GLN A 11 24.08 -10.65 6.13
N ARG A 12 24.93 -11.68 6.34
CA ARG A 12 24.45 -13.05 6.62
C ARG A 12 23.65 -13.15 7.91
N VAL A 13 24.08 -12.46 8.96
CA VAL A 13 23.36 -12.45 10.25
C VAL A 13 22.00 -11.76 10.09
N ASN A 14 21.94 -10.64 9.38
CA ASN A 14 20.69 -9.94 9.10
C ASN A 14 19.74 -10.77 8.23
N GLU A 15 20.23 -11.46 7.19
CA GLU A 15 19.43 -12.38 6.39
C GLU A 15 18.86 -13.54 7.22
N LEU A 16 19.66 -14.13 8.10
CA LEU A 16 19.20 -15.22 8.98
C LEU A 16 18.17 -14.74 10.00
N ARG A 17 18.37 -13.54 10.55
CA ARG A 17 17.42 -12.89 11.45
C ARG A 17 16.11 -12.60 10.71
N PHE A 18 16.19 -12.03 9.52
CA PHE A 18 15.05 -11.72 8.67
C PHE A 18 14.29 -12.99 8.26
N LYS A 19 14.97 -14.03 7.81
CA LYS A 19 14.35 -15.35 7.51
C LYS A 19 13.66 -15.97 8.74
N ARG A 20 14.22 -15.79 9.93
CA ARG A 20 13.62 -16.28 11.18
C ARG A 20 12.36 -15.48 11.55
N LEU A 21 12.38 -14.17 11.35
CA LEU A 21 11.24 -13.28 11.54
C LEU A 21 10.10 -13.68 10.60
N LEU A 22 10.38 -13.83 9.31
CA LEU A 22 9.41 -14.20 8.28
C LEU A 22 8.75 -15.56 8.50
N ARG A 23 9.47 -16.52 9.06
CA ARG A 23 8.88 -17.84 9.38
C ARG A 23 7.72 -17.75 10.37
N LYS A 24 7.70 -16.73 11.20
CA LYS A 24 6.68 -16.48 12.23
C LYS A 24 5.64 -15.44 11.82
N MET A 25 5.89 -14.74 10.72
CA MET A 25 5.05 -13.62 10.28
C MET A 25 4.05 -14.09 9.23
N GLU A 26 2.79 -13.86 9.50
CA GLU A 26 1.67 -14.15 8.60
C GLU A 26 0.74 -12.92 8.58
N ASN A 27 -0.03 -12.76 7.53
CA ASN A 27 -0.97 -11.63 7.36
C ASN A 27 -0.32 -10.23 7.43
N HIS A 28 0.98 -10.12 7.16
CA HIS A 28 1.68 -8.85 7.06
C HIS A 28 1.44 -8.15 5.72
N VAL A 29 1.75 -6.87 5.66
CA VAL A 29 1.77 -6.09 4.42
C VAL A 29 3.22 -6.01 3.92
N ILE A 30 3.44 -6.28 2.64
CA ILE A 30 4.71 -6.00 1.98
C ILE A 30 4.58 -4.65 1.30
N LEU A 31 5.51 -3.73 1.57
CA LEU A 31 5.58 -2.39 0.99
C LEU A 31 6.86 -2.28 0.15
N CYS A 32 6.73 -2.24 -1.17
CA CYS A 32 7.83 -2.04 -2.11
C CYS A 32 8.02 -0.53 -2.39
N GLY A 33 9.15 -0.01 -1.93
CA GLY A 33 9.53 1.39 -2.03
C GLY A 33 9.19 2.21 -0.78
N TYR A 34 10.20 2.90 -0.22
CA TYR A 34 10.07 3.74 0.97
C TYR A 34 10.31 5.22 0.66
N GLY A 35 9.77 5.68 -0.48
CA GLY A 35 9.67 7.10 -0.83
C GLY A 35 8.57 7.81 -0.05
N ARG A 36 8.25 9.07 -0.39
CA ARG A 36 7.22 9.88 0.28
C ARG A 36 5.87 9.18 0.46
N VAL A 37 5.40 8.50 -0.59
CA VAL A 37 4.14 7.75 -0.54
C VAL A 37 4.25 6.53 0.37
N GLY A 38 5.36 5.78 0.26
CA GLY A 38 5.59 4.60 1.10
C GLY A 38 5.70 4.93 2.59
N GLN A 39 6.35 6.04 2.94
CA GLN A 39 6.43 6.53 4.31
C GLN A 39 5.05 6.81 4.89
N GLU A 40 4.19 7.53 4.15
CA GLU A 40 2.84 7.83 4.61
C GLU A 40 2.01 6.56 4.77
N ILE A 41 2.07 5.64 3.81
CA ILE A 41 1.38 4.35 3.88
C ILE A 41 1.82 3.57 5.11
N SER A 42 3.13 3.51 5.38
CA SER A 42 3.64 2.77 6.54
C SER A 42 3.17 3.38 7.86
N ASN A 43 3.13 4.71 7.96
CA ASN A 43 2.63 5.41 9.13
C ASN A 43 1.17 5.04 9.41
N GLN A 44 0.31 5.10 8.38
CA GLN A 44 -1.11 4.76 8.52
C GLN A 44 -1.33 3.28 8.89
N ILE A 45 -0.59 2.34 8.28
CA ILE A 45 -0.73 0.92 8.60
C ILE A 45 -0.26 0.62 10.02
N LYS A 46 0.79 1.29 10.51
CA LYS A 46 1.29 1.13 11.89
C LYS A 46 0.23 1.49 12.94
N THR A 47 -0.63 2.47 12.70
CA THR A 47 -1.70 2.83 13.63
C THR A 47 -2.69 1.68 13.85
N GLN A 48 -2.79 0.77 12.88
CA GLN A 48 -3.66 -0.41 12.94
C GLN A 48 -2.98 -1.65 13.51
N ASN A 49 -1.73 -1.54 14.01
CA ASN A 49 -0.92 -2.65 14.53
C ASN A 49 -0.75 -3.82 13.52
N ILE A 50 -0.80 -3.55 12.22
CA ILE A 50 -0.57 -4.56 11.18
C ILE A 50 0.94 -4.64 10.90
N PRO A 51 1.55 -5.84 10.93
CA PRO A 51 2.97 -6.00 10.63
C PRO A 51 3.28 -5.58 9.18
N ILE A 52 4.40 -4.87 8.99
CA ILE A 52 4.86 -4.39 7.69
C ILE A 52 6.27 -4.87 7.45
N ILE A 53 6.54 -5.34 6.22
CA ILE A 53 7.87 -5.55 5.69
C ILE A 53 8.09 -4.57 4.55
N VAL A 54 9.10 -3.74 4.69
CA VAL A 54 9.52 -2.81 3.64
C VAL A 54 10.58 -3.47 2.76
N VAL A 55 10.42 -3.37 1.45
CA VAL A 55 11.44 -3.71 0.46
C VAL A 55 11.93 -2.41 -0.17
N GLU A 56 13.18 -2.04 0.09
CA GLU A 56 13.80 -0.80 -0.42
C GLU A 56 15.25 -1.08 -0.81
N SER A 57 15.64 -0.61 -1.98
CA SER A 57 17.00 -0.82 -2.50
C SER A 57 17.99 0.28 -2.10
N ASP A 58 17.50 1.45 -1.71
CA ASP A 58 18.30 2.59 -1.29
C ASP A 58 18.66 2.48 0.19
N GLU A 59 19.96 2.47 0.49
CA GLU A 59 20.47 2.29 1.87
C GLU A 59 20.11 3.46 2.80
N ASP A 60 19.98 4.68 2.29
CA ASP A 60 19.62 5.81 3.15
C ASP A 60 18.13 5.77 3.50
N ARG A 61 17.26 5.41 2.56
CA ARG A 61 15.84 5.19 2.84
C ARG A 61 15.59 3.99 3.73
N LYS A 62 16.41 2.93 3.58
CA LYS A 62 16.39 1.79 4.50
C LYS A 62 16.64 2.25 5.91
N LYS A 63 17.71 3.04 6.17
CA LYS A 63 18.01 3.56 7.51
C LYS A 63 16.85 4.34 8.09
N ILE A 64 16.24 5.24 7.31
CA ILE A 64 15.05 5.99 7.74
C ILE A 64 13.90 5.05 8.13
N ALA A 65 13.68 3.98 7.37
CA ALA A 65 12.63 3.02 7.67
C ALA A 65 12.93 2.23 8.96
N GLU A 66 14.19 1.81 9.17
CA GLU A 66 14.66 1.12 10.38
C GLU A 66 14.55 2.03 11.62
N GLU A 67 14.91 3.31 11.51
CA GLU A 67 14.75 4.32 12.56
C GLU A 67 13.28 4.54 12.93
N ASN A 68 12.39 4.41 11.95
CA ASN A 68 10.94 4.41 12.18
C ASN A 68 10.41 3.07 12.73
N GLY A 69 11.27 2.13 13.08
CA GLY A 69 10.91 0.84 13.70
C GLY A 69 10.25 -0.15 12.72
N LEU A 70 10.57 -0.08 11.43
CA LEU A 70 10.09 -1.01 10.42
C LEU A 70 11.12 -2.10 10.16
N GLU A 71 10.63 -3.30 9.81
CA GLU A 71 11.49 -4.37 9.30
C GLU A 71 11.74 -4.15 7.80
N VAL A 72 13.01 -4.06 7.42
CA VAL A 72 13.42 -3.69 6.05
C VAL A 72 14.25 -4.79 5.40
N LEU A 73 13.84 -5.19 4.22
CA LEU A 73 14.63 -5.99 3.29
C LEU A 73 15.32 -5.04 2.28
N CYS A 74 16.64 -4.86 2.42
CA CYS A 74 17.41 -4.07 1.47
C CYS A 74 17.66 -4.87 0.21
N ALA A 75 16.77 -4.72 -0.77
CA ALA A 75 16.84 -5.49 -2.02
C ALA A 75 16.00 -4.83 -3.13
N ASP A 76 16.23 -5.28 -4.36
CA ASP A 76 15.43 -4.89 -5.51
C ASP A 76 14.09 -5.65 -5.52
N ALA A 77 12.99 -4.92 -5.39
CA ALA A 77 11.64 -5.47 -5.38
C ALA A 77 11.20 -6.08 -6.72
N THR A 78 11.90 -5.78 -7.82
CA THR A 78 11.59 -6.37 -9.13
C THR A 78 12.02 -7.82 -9.25
N LEU A 79 12.84 -8.33 -8.33
CA LEU A 79 13.30 -9.71 -8.34
C LEU A 79 12.30 -10.64 -7.62
N ASP A 80 11.91 -11.73 -8.28
CA ASP A 80 11.00 -12.74 -7.73
C ASP A 80 11.50 -13.30 -6.40
N GLU A 81 12.81 -13.51 -6.27
CA GLU A 81 13.43 -14.01 -5.05
C GLU A 81 13.25 -13.03 -3.88
N THR A 82 13.32 -11.72 -4.15
CA THR A 82 13.08 -10.68 -3.15
C THR A 82 11.64 -10.75 -2.62
N LEU A 83 10.65 -10.88 -3.51
CA LEU A 83 9.25 -10.99 -3.13
C LEU A 83 8.97 -12.27 -2.33
N LYS A 84 9.55 -13.40 -2.73
CA LYS A 84 9.48 -14.66 -1.99
C LYS A 84 10.14 -14.53 -0.61
N LEU A 85 11.32 -13.91 -0.54
CA LEU A 85 12.02 -13.65 0.72
C LEU A 85 11.24 -12.70 1.62
N ALA A 86 10.51 -11.73 1.07
CA ALA A 86 9.60 -10.86 1.82
C ALA A 86 8.32 -11.57 2.29
N GLY A 87 8.11 -12.83 1.95
CA GLY A 87 6.98 -13.64 2.41
C GLY A 87 5.70 -13.44 1.61
N LEU A 88 5.79 -13.18 0.30
CA LEU A 88 4.64 -12.93 -0.57
C LEU A 88 3.56 -14.02 -0.50
N GLU A 89 3.96 -15.28 -0.29
CA GLU A 89 3.03 -16.40 -0.21
C GLU A 89 2.08 -16.32 1.01
N LYS A 90 2.53 -15.67 2.09
CA LYS A 90 1.81 -15.59 3.38
C LYS A 90 1.31 -14.18 3.73
N CYS A 91 1.69 -13.16 2.96
CA CYS A 91 1.30 -11.80 3.24
C CYS A 91 -0.20 -11.57 2.98
N LYS A 92 -0.76 -10.57 3.64
CA LYS A 92 -2.14 -10.10 3.45
C LYS A 92 -2.30 -9.37 2.12
N SER A 93 -1.35 -8.49 1.81
CA SER A 93 -1.35 -7.67 0.60
C SER A 93 0.04 -7.17 0.26
N LEU A 94 0.22 -6.81 -1.00
CA LEU A 94 1.41 -6.18 -1.54
C LEU A 94 1.07 -4.74 -1.96
N VAL A 95 1.83 -3.77 -1.49
CA VAL A 95 1.72 -2.37 -1.89
C VAL A 95 2.98 -1.98 -2.64
N VAL A 96 2.81 -1.46 -3.87
CA VAL A 96 3.92 -1.15 -4.78
C VAL A 96 3.95 0.34 -5.06
N THR A 97 5.01 1.02 -4.61
CA THR A 97 5.16 2.48 -4.67
C THR A 97 6.51 2.93 -5.22
N LEU A 98 7.12 2.13 -6.07
CA LEU A 98 8.39 2.47 -6.71
C LEU A 98 8.25 3.75 -7.56
N PRO A 99 9.34 4.49 -7.78
CA PRO A 99 9.28 5.75 -8.53
C PRO A 99 8.94 5.57 -10.01
N ASN A 100 9.22 4.40 -10.58
CA ASN A 100 9.07 4.08 -12.00
C ASN A 100 7.86 3.17 -12.25
N ASP A 101 6.96 3.57 -13.15
CA ASP A 101 5.74 2.82 -13.48
C ASP A 101 6.05 1.46 -14.14
N ALA A 102 7.14 1.35 -14.93
CA ALA A 102 7.55 0.07 -15.51
C ALA A 102 8.03 -0.91 -14.43
N ALA A 103 8.77 -0.42 -13.43
CA ALA A 103 9.16 -1.24 -12.28
C ALA A 103 7.94 -1.68 -11.46
N ASN A 104 6.97 -0.79 -11.23
CA ASN A 104 5.71 -1.15 -10.57
C ASN A 104 4.96 -2.24 -11.35
N LEU A 105 4.88 -2.11 -12.68
CA LEU A 105 4.25 -3.10 -13.54
C LEU A 105 4.95 -4.46 -13.42
N TYR A 106 6.28 -4.46 -13.45
CA TYR A 106 7.08 -5.68 -13.32
C TYR A 106 6.82 -6.39 -11.99
N VAL A 107 6.83 -5.65 -10.88
CA VAL A 107 6.52 -6.19 -9.55
C VAL A 107 5.11 -6.80 -9.50
N VAL A 108 4.11 -6.13 -10.09
CA VAL A 108 2.73 -6.66 -10.16
C VAL A 108 2.68 -7.97 -10.91
N LEU A 109 3.33 -8.05 -12.08
CA LEU A 109 3.38 -9.29 -12.88
C LEU A 109 4.07 -10.43 -12.13
N SER A 110 5.24 -10.17 -11.53
CA SER A 110 5.96 -11.14 -10.71
C SER A 110 5.13 -11.62 -9.53
N ALA A 111 4.50 -10.71 -8.80
CA ALA A 111 3.67 -11.06 -7.65
C ALA A 111 2.48 -11.92 -8.05
N LYS A 112 1.80 -11.60 -9.16
CA LYS A 112 0.69 -12.39 -9.70
C LYS A 112 1.14 -13.73 -10.26
N GLY A 113 2.35 -13.82 -10.81
CA GLY A 113 2.96 -15.07 -11.24
C GLY A 113 3.28 -16.01 -10.07
N ILE A 114 3.75 -15.46 -8.94
CA ILE A 114 4.08 -16.24 -7.73
C ILE A 114 2.79 -16.67 -6.99
N ARG A 115 1.84 -15.73 -6.81
CA ARG A 115 0.58 -15.94 -6.12
C ARG A 115 -0.55 -15.19 -6.81
N SER A 116 -1.33 -15.85 -7.65
CA SER A 116 -2.39 -15.23 -8.46
C SER A 116 -3.47 -14.56 -7.61
N SER A 117 -3.78 -15.09 -6.43
CA SER A 117 -4.79 -14.57 -5.50
C SER A 117 -4.33 -13.38 -4.67
N ILE A 118 -3.06 -12.97 -4.73
CA ILE A 118 -2.54 -11.86 -3.92
C ILE A 118 -3.25 -10.54 -4.24
N ARG A 119 -3.65 -9.81 -3.20
CA ARG A 119 -4.17 -8.45 -3.35
C ARG A 119 -3.00 -7.50 -3.54
N VAL A 120 -2.93 -6.86 -4.71
CA VAL A 120 -1.88 -5.90 -5.06
C VAL A 120 -2.47 -4.52 -5.21
N ILE A 121 -1.94 -3.57 -4.45
CA ILE A 121 -2.21 -2.15 -4.56
C ILE A 121 -0.99 -1.50 -5.22
N ALA A 122 -1.15 -0.86 -6.37
CA ALA A 122 -0.04 -0.30 -7.11
C ALA A 122 -0.20 1.20 -7.34
N ARG A 123 0.92 1.92 -7.24
CA ARG A 123 1.02 3.32 -7.63
C ARG A 123 1.21 3.43 -9.14
N ALA A 124 0.49 4.37 -9.76
CA ALA A 124 0.71 4.81 -11.14
C ALA A 124 1.04 6.31 -11.19
N GLY A 125 1.98 6.68 -12.04
CA GLY A 125 2.28 8.09 -12.32
C GLY A 125 1.35 8.69 -13.37
N THR A 126 0.83 7.86 -14.29
CA THR A 126 -0.03 8.26 -15.41
C THR A 126 -1.27 7.37 -15.52
N GLU A 127 -2.30 7.85 -16.22
CA GLU A 127 -3.50 7.03 -16.49
C GLU A 127 -3.20 5.85 -17.44
N GLU A 128 -2.25 6.02 -18.37
CA GLU A 128 -1.79 4.93 -19.24
C GLU A 128 -1.14 3.82 -18.41
N ALA A 129 -0.24 4.17 -17.49
CA ALA A 129 0.37 3.21 -16.58
C ALA A 129 -0.67 2.55 -15.67
N ALA A 130 -1.67 3.31 -15.20
CA ALA A 130 -2.76 2.76 -14.39
C ALA A 130 -3.55 1.69 -15.15
N SER A 131 -3.84 1.91 -16.41
CA SER A 131 -4.52 0.92 -17.26
C SER A 131 -3.69 -0.35 -17.42
N LYS A 132 -2.38 -0.22 -17.66
CA LYS A 132 -1.47 -1.36 -17.78
C LYS A 132 -1.34 -2.15 -16.47
N LEU A 133 -1.27 -1.46 -15.34
CA LEU A 133 -1.21 -2.09 -14.02
C LEU A 133 -2.49 -2.88 -13.69
N ARG A 134 -3.67 -2.37 -14.07
CA ARG A 134 -4.93 -3.12 -13.93
C ARG A 134 -4.93 -4.37 -14.81
N LEU A 135 -4.49 -4.26 -16.07
CA LEU A 135 -4.36 -5.41 -16.98
C LEU A 135 -3.37 -6.47 -16.46
N ALA A 136 -2.30 -6.05 -15.78
CA ALA A 136 -1.34 -6.94 -15.12
C ALA A 136 -1.91 -7.63 -13.87
N GLY A 137 -3.12 -7.26 -13.43
CA GLY A 137 -3.80 -7.89 -12.30
C GLY A 137 -3.69 -7.12 -10.98
N ALA A 138 -3.24 -5.86 -10.97
CA ALA A 138 -3.33 -5.05 -9.77
C ALA A 138 -4.79 -4.93 -9.31
N SER A 139 -5.05 -5.23 -8.05
CA SER A 139 -6.40 -5.19 -7.46
C SER A 139 -6.91 -3.76 -7.35
N ILE A 140 -6.01 -2.84 -7.00
CA ILE A 140 -6.29 -1.41 -6.90
C ILE A 140 -5.10 -0.65 -7.48
N VAL A 141 -5.38 0.38 -8.26
CA VAL A 141 -4.35 1.29 -8.78
C VAL A 141 -4.68 2.71 -8.34
N VAL A 142 -3.70 3.36 -7.72
CA VAL A 142 -3.80 4.73 -7.22
C VAL A 142 -2.81 5.62 -7.95
N SER A 143 -3.26 6.78 -8.40
CA SER A 143 -2.42 7.83 -9.00
C SER A 143 -2.34 9.03 -8.04
N PRO A 144 -1.39 9.05 -7.09
CA PRO A 144 -1.38 10.03 -5.99
C PRO A 144 -1.35 11.48 -6.47
N TYR A 145 -0.58 11.76 -7.52
CA TYR A 145 -0.46 13.13 -8.06
C TYR A 145 -1.75 13.60 -8.74
N ILE A 146 -2.43 12.71 -9.46
CA ILE A 146 -3.71 13.03 -10.11
C ILE A 146 -4.78 13.23 -9.03
N ALA A 147 -4.84 12.34 -8.04
CA ALA A 147 -5.77 12.45 -6.92
C ALA A 147 -5.54 13.74 -6.12
N ALA A 148 -4.30 14.03 -5.75
CA ALA A 148 -3.95 15.26 -5.05
C ALA A 148 -4.26 16.52 -5.88
N GLY A 149 -3.93 16.51 -7.18
CA GLY A 149 -4.24 17.63 -8.07
C GLY A 149 -5.75 17.89 -8.18
N ARG A 150 -6.56 16.84 -8.31
CA ARG A 150 -8.02 16.95 -8.30
C ARG A 150 -8.56 17.50 -6.97
N ALA A 151 -8.02 17.02 -5.84
CA ALA A 151 -8.40 17.51 -4.52
C ALA A 151 -8.05 18.99 -4.37
N MET A 152 -6.83 19.41 -4.71
CA MET A 152 -6.39 20.81 -4.64
C MET A 152 -7.24 21.71 -5.55
N ALA A 153 -7.57 21.27 -6.76
CA ALA A 153 -8.46 22.00 -7.67
C ALA A 153 -9.87 22.17 -7.08
N SER A 154 -10.41 21.10 -6.49
CA SER A 154 -11.71 21.15 -5.82
C SER A 154 -11.71 22.12 -4.65
N MET A 155 -10.65 22.13 -3.85
CA MET A 155 -10.45 23.08 -2.74
C MET A 155 -10.38 24.54 -3.23
N ALA A 156 -9.67 24.77 -4.32
CA ALA A 156 -9.57 26.10 -4.91
C ALA A 156 -10.89 26.62 -5.51
N LEU A 157 -11.70 25.73 -6.10
CA LEU A 157 -12.93 26.08 -6.79
C LEU A 157 -14.16 26.13 -5.88
N ARG A 158 -14.18 25.34 -4.81
CA ARG A 158 -15.34 25.16 -3.92
C ARG A 158 -14.92 25.11 -2.44
N PRO A 159 -14.40 26.20 -1.85
CA PRO A 159 -13.87 26.18 -0.48
C PRO A 159 -14.95 25.77 0.56
N ILE A 160 -16.20 26.21 0.39
CA ILE A 160 -17.30 25.98 1.36
C ILE A 160 -17.72 24.49 1.43
N ALA A 161 -17.59 23.75 0.33
CA ALA A 161 -18.01 22.34 0.32
C ALA A 161 -17.04 21.41 1.10
N ILE A 162 -15.80 21.88 1.31
CA ILE A 162 -14.76 21.11 2.01
C ILE A 162 -14.86 21.29 3.51
N ASP A 163 -15.14 22.53 3.97
CA ASP A 163 -15.43 22.77 5.38
C ASP A 163 -16.58 21.87 5.88
N PHE A 164 -17.55 21.59 5.01
CA PHE A 164 -18.66 20.67 5.33
C PHE A 164 -18.20 19.17 5.34
N LEU A 165 -17.37 18.75 4.39
CA LEU A 165 -16.83 17.38 4.36
C LEU A 165 -15.82 17.13 5.49
N ASP A 166 -14.99 18.11 5.84
CA ASP A 166 -14.07 18.04 6.98
C ASP A 166 -14.84 18.07 8.31
N LEU A 167 -15.97 18.76 8.39
CA LEU A 167 -16.88 18.73 9.53
C LEU A 167 -17.53 17.34 9.68
N LEU A 168 -17.88 16.68 8.58
CA LEU A 168 -18.42 15.31 8.59
C LEU A 168 -17.33 14.26 8.88
N ALA A 169 -16.10 14.47 8.40
CA ALA A 169 -14.97 13.57 8.65
C ALA A 169 -14.36 13.73 10.06
N GLY A 170 -14.49 14.92 10.66
CA GLY A 170 -14.02 15.22 12.03
C GLY A 170 -15.03 14.95 13.12
N SER A 171 -16.33 14.82 12.81
CA SER A 171 -17.34 14.28 13.70
C SER A 171 -17.32 12.74 13.59
N GLU A 172 -17.58 12.01 14.67
CA GLU A 172 -17.75 10.55 14.71
C GLU A 172 -18.96 10.08 13.85
N CYS A 173 -19.02 10.51 12.59
CA CYS A 173 -20.00 10.02 11.63
C CYS A 173 -19.43 8.75 10.99
N GLU A 174 -19.85 7.60 11.45
CA GLU A 174 -19.69 6.34 10.75
C GLU A 174 -20.51 6.42 9.45
N ILE A 175 -19.84 6.38 8.29
CA ILE A 175 -20.51 6.16 7.01
C ILE A 175 -20.76 4.66 6.91
N GLU A 176 -21.95 4.23 7.24
CA GLU A 176 -22.40 2.87 6.98
C GLU A 176 -22.85 2.76 5.51
N GLU A 177 -22.25 1.83 4.79
CA GLU A 177 -22.64 1.48 3.42
C GLU A 177 -23.85 0.54 3.50
N PHE A 178 -25.04 1.05 3.21
CA PHE A 178 -26.25 0.24 3.08
C PHE A 178 -26.41 -0.23 1.64
N GLU A 179 -26.37 -1.53 1.40
CA GLU A 179 -26.91 -2.10 0.16
C GLU A 179 -28.43 -1.88 0.15
N LEU A 180 -28.87 -0.97 -0.70
CA LEU A 180 -30.29 -0.86 -1.01
C LEU A 180 -30.72 -2.12 -1.78
N SER A 181 -31.35 -3.05 -1.09
CA SER A 181 -32.10 -4.11 -1.76
C SER A 181 -33.19 -3.46 -2.61
N ASN A 182 -33.35 -3.95 -3.85
CA ASN A 182 -34.36 -3.46 -4.81
C ASN A 182 -35.82 -3.71 -4.36
N ASP A 183 -36.10 -3.68 -3.08
CA ASP A 183 -37.46 -3.84 -2.54
C ASP A 183 -38.13 -2.47 -2.41
N ILE A 184 -38.91 -2.13 -3.41
CA ILE A 184 -39.67 -0.86 -3.57
C ILE A 184 -40.69 -0.61 -2.44
N SER A 185 -40.86 -1.55 -1.48
CA SER A 185 -41.85 -1.46 -0.41
C SER A 185 -41.55 -0.42 0.68
N LEU A 186 -40.34 0.14 0.74
CA LEU A 186 -39.96 1.13 1.75
C LEU A 186 -40.43 2.57 1.45
N PHE A 187 -40.74 2.89 0.20
CA PHE A 187 -41.25 4.22 -0.17
C PHE A 187 -42.76 4.42 0.09
N GLU A 188 -43.56 3.37 0.18
CA GLU A 188 -44.98 3.49 0.48
C GLU A 188 -45.30 3.80 1.96
N THR A 189 -44.33 3.58 2.86
CA THR A 189 -44.56 3.82 4.31
C THR A 189 -44.26 5.24 4.76
N ALA A 190 -43.51 6.02 3.99
CA ALA A 190 -43.19 7.42 4.33
C ALA A 190 -44.38 8.38 3.99
N GLU A 191 -45.16 8.11 2.96
CA GLU A 191 -46.30 8.94 2.60
C GLU A 191 -47.50 8.79 3.57
N LYS A 192 -47.62 7.69 4.29
CA LYS A 192 -48.74 7.46 5.24
C LYS A 192 -48.56 8.09 6.63
N ARG A 193 -47.44 8.77 6.90
CA ARG A 193 -47.17 9.44 8.20
C ARG A 193 -47.24 10.96 8.15
N SER A 194 -47.65 11.55 7.04
CA SER A 194 -47.82 13.01 6.89
C SER A 194 -49.26 13.43 6.53
N LEU A 195 -50.25 12.77 7.11
CA LEU A 195 -51.67 13.21 7.14
C LEU A 195 -52.17 13.20 8.58
#